data_9bcd4a6c57a7e308f0c4539f27fce88a
#
_entry.id   9bcd4a6c57a7e308f0c4539f27fce88a
#
_cell.length_a   1.000
_cell.length_b   1.000
_cell.length_c   1.000
_cell.angle_alpha   90.00
_cell.angle_beta   90.00
_cell.angle_gamma   90.00
#
_symmetry.space_group_name_H-M   'P 1'
#
loop_
_entity.id
_entity.type
_entity.pdbx_description
1 polymer ?
#
loop_
_entity_poly.entity_id
_entity_poly.type
_entity_poly.pdbx_seq_one_letter_code
_entity_poly.pdbx_strand_id
1 'polypeptide(L)'
;AAFWDVFSAFIDLLSPEMMHALPDPAPDMRVESFQSGFKVRKDLWMDRGGFQISPHTDGVQKYATFLLYCSGHPSLEQEGTSVFVPKDNGFRSWNGKQFKFDDFDEVFRAPYRKNLVFGFRKTDNSFHGKYPGEATVEARKTISITVQSKRLFKV
;
A
#
# COMPACT_ATOMS: atom_id res chain seq x y z
N ALA A 1 -17.39 16.81 3.77
CA ALA A 1 -17.23 17.49 2.50
C ALA A 1 -15.75 17.83 2.29
N ALA A 2 -15.17 18.72 3.10
CA ALA A 2 -13.80 19.23 2.88
C ALA A 2 -12.69 18.17 2.73
N PHE A 3 -12.76 17.05 3.44
CA PHE A 3 -11.73 16.00 3.34
C PHE A 3 -11.75 15.32 1.96
N TRP A 4 -12.92 15.02 1.44
CA TRP A 4 -13.05 14.38 0.13
C TRP A 4 -12.71 15.33 -1.01
N ASP A 5 -12.93 16.63 -0.83
CA ASP A 5 -12.59 17.65 -1.81
C ASP A 5 -11.07 17.82 -1.92
N VAL A 6 -10.38 17.92 -0.78
CA VAL A 6 -8.90 17.97 -0.73
C VAL A 6 -8.30 16.66 -1.26
N PHE A 7 -8.92 15.53 -0.96
CA PHE A 7 -8.43 14.23 -1.39
C PHE A 7 -8.69 13.98 -2.89
N SER A 8 -9.85 14.40 -3.41
CA SER A 8 -10.09 14.40 -4.85
C SER A 8 -9.10 15.30 -5.58
N ALA A 9 -8.87 16.51 -5.08
CA ALA A 9 -7.84 17.41 -5.62
C ALA A 9 -6.43 16.80 -5.58
N PHE A 10 -6.09 16.04 -4.53
CA PHE A 10 -4.80 15.33 -4.46
C PHE A 10 -4.71 14.19 -5.49
N ILE A 11 -5.82 13.47 -5.72
CA ILE A 11 -5.88 12.44 -6.78
C ILE A 11 -5.88 13.07 -8.17
N ASP A 12 -6.51 14.24 -8.32
CA ASP A 12 -6.51 15.00 -9.58
C ASP A 12 -5.14 15.64 -9.84
N LEU A 13 -4.37 15.96 -8.78
CA LEU A 13 -2.95 16.34 -8.88
C LEU A 13 -2.03 15.17 -9.21
N LEU A 14 -2.45 13.92 -8.99
CA LEU A 14 -1.84 12.76 -9.61
C LEU A 14 -2.32 12.66 -11.08
N SER A 15 -2.23 13.78 -11.78
CA SER A 15 -2.61 13.91 -13.18
C SER A 15 -1.84 12.90 -14.06
N PRO A 16 -2.30 12.62 -15.27
CA PRO A 16 -1.55 11.81 -16.22
C PRO A 16 -0.09 12.24 -16.35
N GLU A 17 0.22 13.54 -16.19
CA GLU A 17 1.58 14.07 -16.26
C GLU A 17 2.45 13.67 -15.05
N MET A 18 1.90 13.68 -13.83
CA MET A 18 2.61 13.13 -12.67
C MET A 18 2.77 11.61 -12.76
N MET A 19 1.81 10.93 -13.39
CA MET A 19 1.91 9.50 -13.67
C MET A 19 3.02 9.21 -14.70
N HIS A 20 3.27 10.13 -15.64
CA HIS A 20 4.40 10.08 -16.58
C HIS A 20 5.74 10.43 -15.92
N ALA A 21 5.74 11.23 -14.86
CA ALA A 21 6.95 11.59 -14.10
C ALA A 21 7.38 10.49 -13.09
N LEU A 22 6.55 9.48 -12.87
CA LEU A 22 6.99 8.30 -12.12
C LEU A 22 8.03 7.56 -12.99
N PRO A 23 9.16 7.12 -12.41
CA PRO A 23 10.15 6.37 -13.17
C PRO A 23 9.48 5.20 -13.87
N ASP A 24 9.92 4.90 -15.09
CA ASP A 24 9.43 3.78 -15.86
C ASP A 24 9.30 2.54 -14.98
N PRO A 25 8.24 1.74 -15.15
CA PRO A 25 8.16 0.46 -14.48
C PRO A 25 9.44 -0.32 -14.77
N ALA A 26 9.89 -1.09 -13.79
CA ALA A 26 11.07 -1.93 -13.97
C ALA A 26 11.01 -2.65 -15.33
N PRO A 27 12.14 -2.89 -16.01
CA PRO A 27 12.17 -3.39 -17.40
C PRO A 27 11.37 -4.68 -17.64
N ASP A 28 11.07 -5.40 -16.61
CA ASP A 28 10.25 -6.61 -16.58
C ASP A 28 8.74 -6.34 -16.49
N MET A 29 8.34 -5.09 -16.21
CA MET A 29 6.94 -4.64 -16.28
C MET A 29 6.60 -4.19 -17.71
N ARG A 30 6.28 -5.12 -18.59
CA ARG A 30 5.68 -4.78 -19.87
C ARG A 30 4.27 -4.24 -19.67
N VAL A 31 4.17 -2.92 -19.51
CA VAL A 31 2.90 -2.21 -19.53
C VAL A 31 2.47 -2.04 -20.98
N GLU A 32 1.68 -2.98 -21.49
CA GLU A 32 1.00 -2.78 -22.75
C GLU A 32 -0.05 -1.67 -22.59
N SER A 33 0.36 -0.47 -22.94
CA SER A 33 -0.41 0.79 -23.04
C SER A 33 -1.13 1.28 -21.77
N PHE A 34 -0.61 2.35 -21.19
CA PHE A 34 -1.22 3.22 -20.18
C PHE A 34 -2.48 3.98 -20.66
N GLN A 35 -2.97 3.75 -21.86
CA GLN A 35 -3.93 4.66 -22.53
C GLN A 35 -5.39 4.50 -22.16
N SER A 36 -5.80 3.62 -21.24
CA SER A 36 -7.23 3.48 -20.95
C SER A 36 -7.57 3.19 -19.50
N GLY A 37 -7.45 4.24 -18.70
CA GLY A 37 -8.24 4.35 -17.49
C GLY A 37 -7.77 3.55 -16.27
N PHE A 38 -7.23 4.28 -15.34
CA PHE A 38 -7.10 3.82 -13.95
C PHE A 38 -8.46 3.87 -13.24
N LYS A 39 -8.65 2.94 -12.31
CA LYS A 39 -9.75 2.96 -11.35
C LYS A 39 -9.18 3.23 -9.97
N VAL A 40 -9.73 4.21 -9.28
CA VAL A 40 -9.41 4.45 -7.87
C VAL A 40 -10.44 3.73 -7.01
N ARG A 41 -9.97 2.86 -6.12
CA ARG A 41 -10.77 2.20 -5.10
C ARG A 41 -10.42 2.79 -3.74
N LYS A 42 -11.44 3.04 -2.92
CA LYS A 42 -11.32 3.58 -1.58
C LYS A 42 -12.01 2.62 -0.61
N ASP A 43 -11.30 2.19 0.42
CA ASP A 43 -11.82 1.31 1.47
C ASP A 43 -11.51 1.91 2.84
N LEU A 44 -12.47 1.87 3.74
CA LEU A 44 -12.26 2.19 5.16
C LEU A 44 -12.04 0.89 5.94
N TRP A 45 -10.90 0.79 6.58
CA TRP A 45 -10.54 -0.32 7.44
C TRP A 45 -10.58 0.13 8.91
N MET A 46 -11.13 -0.73 9.74
CA MET A 46 -11.13 -0.55 11.19
C MET A 46 -10.77 -1.87 11.85
N ASP A 47 -9.71 -1.85 12.66
CA ASP A 47 -9.27 -3.01 13.44
C ASP A 47 -8.93 -2.63 14.88
N ARG A 48 -9.02 -3.60 15.81
CA ARG A 48 -8.82 -3.42 17.25
C ARG A 48 -7.78 -4.38 17.83
N GLY A 49 -6.67 -4.52 17.17
CA GLY A 49 -5.62 -5.44 17.60
C GLY A 49 -5.78 -6.85 17.04
N GLY A 50 -4.72 -7.61 17.11
CA GLY A 50 -4.66 -8.96 16.53
C GLY A 50 -4.69 -9.02 14.99
N PHE A 51 -5.09 -7.94 14.33
CA PHE A 51 -5.10 -7.88 12.88
C PHE A 51 -3.67 -7.94 12.33
N GLN A 52 -3.46 -8.85 11.40
CA GLN A 52 -2.19 -9.01 10.71
C GLN A 52 -2.38 -9.15 9.21
N ILE A 53 -1.40 -8.72 8.48
CA ILE A 53 -1.23 -9.03 7.06
C ILE A 53 0.21 -9.48 6.86
N SER A 54 0.39 -10.73 6.49
CA SER A 54 1.72 -11.29 6.24
C SER A 54 2.42 -10.60 5.07
N PRO A 55 3.75 -10.64 4.98
CA PRO A 55 4.51 -10.06 3.89
C PRO A 55 3.96 -10.47 2.53
N HIS A 56 3.64 -9.49 1.69
CA HIS A 56 3.13 -9.71 0.35
C HIS A 56 3.43 -8.48 -0.52
N THR A 57 3.44 -8.67 -1.83
CA THR A 57 3.25 -7.58 -2.77
C THR A 57 1.77 -7.48 -3.13
N ASP A 58 1.31 -6.33 -3.51
CA ASP A 58 -0.09 -6.15 -3.89
C ASP A 58 -0.50 -7.02 -5.10
N GLY A 59 -1.81 -7.26 -5.26
CA GLY A 59 -2.35 -8.05 -6.37
C GLY A 59 -2.09 -7.39 -7.74
N VAL A 60 -2.11 -8.20 -8.81
CA VAL A 60 -1.73 -7.82 -10.19
C VAL A 60 -2.47 -6.62 -10.79
N GLN A 61 -3.62 -6.25 -10.23
CA GLN A 61 -4.43 -5.12 -10.70
C GLN A 61 -4.00 -3.79 -10.09
N LYS A 62 -3.28 -3.81 -8.97
CA LYS A 62 -2.91 -2.62 -8.25
C LYS A 62 -1.65 -2.01 -8.84
N TYR A 63 -1.64 -0.70 -9.01
CA TYR A 63 -0.50 0.07 -9.44
C TYR A 63 0.17 0.78 -8.26
N ALA A 64 -0.62 1.43 -7.41
CA ALA A 64 -0.16 2.11 -6.22
C ALA A 64 -1.20 1.99 -5.11
N THR A 65 -0.73 2.02 -3.87
CA THR A 65 -1.57 2.00 -2.66
C THR A 65 -1.14 3.14 -1.75
N PHE A 66 -2.13 3.88 -1.23
CA PHE A 66 -1.96 4.93 -0.23
C PHE A 66 -2.82 4.58 0.98
N LEU A 67 -2.23 4.68 2.15
CA LEU A 67 -2.87 4.40 3.44
C LEU A 67 -2.88 5.68 4.27
N LEU A 68 -4.05 6.31 4.40
CA LEU A 68 -4.23 7.44 5.29
C LEU A 68 -4.63 6.95 6.67
N TYR A 69 -3.81 7.24 7.66
CA TYR A 69 -4.07 6.89 9.06
C TYR A 69 -4.94 7.94 9.72
N CYS A 70 -6.10 7.51 10.27
CA CYS A 70 -7.13 8.41 10.78
C CYS A 70 -7.20 8.47 12.31
N SER A 71 -6.63 7.52 13.03
CA SER A 71 -6.56 7.53 14.50
C SER A 71 -5.22 8.08 14.97
N GLY A 72 -5.19 8.71 16.13
CA GLY A 72 -3.99 9.37 16.65
C GLY A 72 -3.67 9.03 18.09
N HIS A 73 -4.18 7.92 18.64
CA HIS A 73 -3.86 7.51 20.00
C HIS A 73 -2.41 7.00 20.06
N PRO A 74 -1.63 7.39 21.11
CA PRO A 74 -0.21 7.01 21.23
C PRO A 74 0.05 5.50 21.19
N SER A 75 -0.87 4.68 21.72
CA SER A 75 -0.74 3.21 21.70
C SER A 75 -0.73 2.61 20.28
N LEU A 76 -1.14 3.38 19.28
CA LEU A 76 -1.18 2.93 17.88
C LEU A 76 0.11 3.24 17.11
N GLU A 77 1.07 3.96 17.69
CA GLU A 77 2.23 4.46 16.93
C GLU A 77 3.01 3.34 16.24
N GLN A 78 3.12 2.17 16.88
CA GLN A 78 3.80 0.99 16.32
C GLN A 78 2.90 0.10 15.45
N GLU A 79 1.65 0.49 15.23
CA GLU A 79 0.66 -0.28 14.50
C GLU A 79 0.58 0.06 12.99
N GLY A 80 1.59 0.74 12.46
CA GLY A 80 1.64 1.10 11.06
C GLY A 80 2.04 -0.04 10.13
N THR A 81 2.09 0.26 8.86
CA THR A 81 2.47 -0.69 7.81
C THR A 81 3.98 -0.89 7.82
N SER A 82 4.40 -2.14 7.78
CA SER A 82 5.80 -2.55 7.70
C SER A 82 6.21 -2.79 6.24
N VAL A 83 7.45 -2.44 5.95
CA VAL A 83 8.13 -2.76 4.68
C VAL A 83 9.11 -3.89 4.94
N PHE A 84 9.11 -4.88 4.07
CA PHE A 84 9.89 -6.09 4.22
C PHE A 84 10.84 -6.30 3.06
N VAL A 85 11.97 -6.94 3.36
CA VAL A 85 12.91 -7.45 2.36
C VAL A 85 13.00 -8.97 2.52
N PRO A 86 12.86 -9.74 1.45
CA PRO A 86 13.02 -11.19 1.54
C PRO A 86 14.47 -11.55 1.90
N LYS A 87 14.65 -12.53 2.78
CA LYS A 87 15.98 -13.06 3.14
C LYS A 87 16.67 -13.71 1.95
N ASP A 88 15.90 -14.29 1.03
CA ASP A 88 16.38 -14.66 -0.29
C ASP A 88 16.32 -13.43 -1.22
N ASN A 89 17.47 -12.84 -1.49
CA ASN A 89 17.60 -11.62 -2.30
C ASN A 89 17.08 -11.77 -3.75
N GLY A 90 16.95 -12.99 -4.25
CA GLY A 90 16.39 -13.29 -5.57
C GLY A 90 14.88 -13.41 -5.60
N PHE A 91 14.25 -13.50 -4.43
CA PHE A 91 12.82 -13.78 -4.34
C PHE A 91 11.97 -12.59 -4.82
N ARG A 92 11.00 -12.86 -5.69
CA ARG A 92 10.06 -11.89 -6.27
C ARG A 92 8.65 -12.43 -6.25
N SER A 93 7.65 -11.55 -6.19
CA SER A 93 6.23 -11.91 -6.24
C SER A 93 5.37 -10.81 -6.85
N TRP A 94 4.32 -11.20 -7.59
CA TRP A 94 3.41 -10.25 -8.28
C TRP A 94 1.94 -10.43 -7.96
N ASN A 95 1.57 -11.51 -7.30
CA ASN A 95 0.19 -11.99 -7.31
C ASN A 95 -0.60 -11.73 -6.03
N GLY A 96 -0.08 -10.96 -5.10
CA GLY A 96 -0.72 -10.68 -3.81
C GLY A 96 -0.72 -11.85 -2.83
N LYS A 97 0.02 -12.93 -3.14
CA LYS A 97 0.20 -14.05 -2.22
C LYS A 97 0.90 -13.58 -0.96
N GLN A 98 0.44 -14.03 0.18
CA GLN A 98 1.06 -13.79 1.48
C GLN A 98 2.08 -14.89 1.81
N PHE A 99 3.17 -14.48 2.47
CA PHE A 99 4.29 -15.33 2.84
C PHE A 99 4.50 -15.30 4.35
N LYS A 100 5.32 -16.20 4.88
CA LYS A 100 5.63 -16.24 6.31
C LYS A 100 6.53 -15.06 6.69
N PHE A 101 6.33 -14.50 7.86
CA PHE A 101 7.19 -13.44 8.40
C PHE A 101 8.64 -13.88 8.53
N ASP A 102 8.88 -15.15 8.88
CA ASP A 102 10.23 -15.70 9.09
C ASP A 102 11.11 -15.68 7.83
N ASP A 103 10.50 -15.60 6.65
CA ASP A 103 11.22 -15.54 5.38
C ASP A 103 11.66 -14.09 5.02
N PHE A 104 11.35 -13.10 5.85
CA PHE A 104 11.57 -11.68 5.60
C PHE A 104 12.19 -10.95 6.78
N ASP A 105 12.94 -9.89 6.47
CA ASP A 105 13.40 -8.90 7.44
C ASP A 105 12.57 -7.63 7.31
N GLU A 106 12.09 -7.09 8.45
CA GLU A 106 11.46 -5.78 8.48
C GLU A 106 12.54 -4.70 8.41
N VAL A 107 12.48 -3.86 7.38
CA VAL A 107 13.46 -2.78 7.17
C VAL A 107 12.92 -1.40 7.50
N PHE A 108 11.61 -1.27 7.58
CA PHE A 108 10.95 -0.01 7.94
C PHE A 108 9.54 -0.29 8.46
N ARG A 109 9.08 0.53 9.40
CA ARG A 109 7.69 0.58 9.83
C ARG A 109 7.22 2.02 9.83
N ALA A 110 6.15 2.29 9.10
CA ALA A 110 5.54 3.61 9.11
C ALA A 110 4.91 3.87 10.50
N PRO A 111 5.19 5.01 11.15
CA PRO A 111 4.52 5.33 12.40
C PRO A 111 3.02 5.54 12.14
N TYR A 112 2.16 4.89 12.92
CA TYR A 112 0.72 5.09 12.78
C TYR A 112 0.32 6.37 13.49
N ARG A 113 0.26 7.48 12.76
CA ARG A 113 -0.11 8.80 13.28
C ARG A 113 -1.26 9.38 12.49
N LYS A 114 -2.18 10.06 13.18
CA LYS A 114 -3.30 10.76 12.54
C LYS A 114 -2.80 11.72 11.44
N ASN A 115 -3.48 11.71 10.31
CA ASN A 115 -3.18 12.51 9.13
C ASN A 115 -1.84 12.18 8.43
N LEU A 116 -1.21 11.06 8.75
CA LEU A 116 -0.07 10.56 8.00
C LEU A 116 -0.57 9.70 6.84
N VAL A 117 -0.02 9.95 5.66
CA VAL A 117 -0.20 9.10 4.48
C VAL A 117 1.07 8.30 4.24
N PHE A 118 0.94 6.98 4.23
CA PHE A 118 1.98 6.06 3.77
C PHE A 118 1.60 5.52 2.40
N GLY A 119 2.46 5.69 1.41
CA GLY A 119 2.16 5.28 0.05
C GLY A 119 3.33 4.58 -0.62
N PHE A 120 3.01 3.67 -1.51
CA PHE A 120 4.00 2.93 -2.29
C PHE A 120 3.44 2.52 -3.65
N ARG A 121 4.35 2.40 -4.61
CA ARG A 121 4.07 1.80 -5.91
C ARG A 121 4.25 0.29 -5.81
N LYS A 122 3.38 -0.46 -6.48
CA LYS A 122 3.57 -1.90 -6.62
C LYS A 122 4.76 -2.20 -7.53
N THR A 123 5.61 -3.10 -7.06
CA THR A 123 6.65 -3.79 -7.82
C THR A 123 6.66 -5.26 -7.42
N ASP A 124 7.51 -6.08 -8.03
CA ASP A 124 7.69 -7.49 -7.68
C ASP A 124 8.42 -7.69 -6.34
N ASN A 125 8.99 -6.63 -5.79
CA ASN A 125 9.71 -6.62 -4.51
C ASN A 125 9.18 -5.60 -3.50
N SER A 126 8.03 -4.95 -3.76
CA SER A 126 7.40 -4.02 -2.82
C SER A 126 6.67 -4.75 -1.69
N PHE A 127 7.39 -5.63 -1.00
CA PHE A 127 6.82 -6.41 0.09
C PHE A 127 6.47 -5.52 1.28
N HIS A 128 5.23 -5.64 1.72
CA HIS A 128 4.69 -4.91 2.86
C HIS A 128 3.68 -5.78 3.61
N GLY A 129 3.33 -5.34 4.79
CA GLY A 129 2.37 -6.06 5.63
C GLY A 129 2.19 -5.37 6.97
N LYS A 130 1.70 -6.11 7.94
CA LYS A 130 1.54 -5.66 9.32
C LYS A 130 1.68 -6.85 10.26
N TYR A 131 2.56 -6.74 11.22
CA TYR A 131 2.60 -7.70 12.32
C TYR A 131 1.30 -7.69 13.13
N PRO A 132 0.95 -8.80 13.78
CA PRO A 132 -0.14 -8.79 14.73
C PRO A 132 0.16 -7.76 15.81
N GLY A 133 -0.72 -6.77 15.95
CA GLY A 133 -0.60 -5.76 16.97
C GLY A 133 -1.08 -6.28 18.31
N GLU A 134 -0.65 -5.63 19.38
CA GLU A 134 -1.24 -5.85 20.69
C GLU A 134 -2.70 -5.37 20.71
N ALA A 135 -3.51 -5.94 21.59
CA ALA A 135 -4.86 -5.46 21.79
C ALA A 135 -4.80 -4.01 22.30
N THR A 136 -5.26 -3.08 21.48
CA THR A 136 -5.28 -1.66 21.81
C THR A 136 -6.66 -1.22 22.25
N VAL A 137 -6.71 -0.25 23.17
CA VAL A 137 -7.97 0.35 23.63
C VAL A 137 -8.67 1.06 22.46
N GLU A 138 -7.89 1.67 21.57
CA GLU A 138 -8.36 2.42 20.43
C GLU A 138 -8.34 1.60 19.14
N ALA A 139 -9.37 1.78 18.33
CA ALA A 139 -9.41 1.18 17.01
C ALA A 139 -8.46 1.92 16.05
N ARG A 140 -7.68 1.15 15.31
CA ARG A 140 -6.94 1.64 14.16
C ARG A 140 -7.90 1.86 13.00
N LYS A 141 -7.98 3.09 12.48
CA LYS A 141 -8.85 3.48 11.36
C LYS A 141 -7.99 3.96 10.21
N THR A 142 -8.03 3.25 9.11
CA THR A 142 -7.19 3.52 7.93
C THR A 142 -8.06 3.63 6.69
N ILE A 143 -7.89 4.70 5.92
CA ILE A 143 -8.46 4.78 4.58
C ILE A 143 -7.40 4.26 3.61
N SER A 144 -7.72 3.18 2.93
CA SER A 144 -6.90 2.63 1.86
C SER A 144 -7.39 3.15 0.52
N ILE A 145 -6.48 3.72 -0.24
CA ILE A 145 -6.74 4.22 -1.58
C ILE A 145 -5.83 3.48 -2.52
N THR A 146 -6.43 2.76 -3.42
CA THR A 146 -5.73 1.91 -4.37
C THR A 146 -5.97 2.42 -5.78
N VAL A 147 -4.90 2.75 -6.48
CA VAL A 147 -4.92 2.99 -7.91
C VAL A 147 -4.81 1.63 -8.61
N GLN A 148 -5.81 1.29 -9.39
CA GLN A 148 -5.88 0.01 -10.09
C GLN A 148 -5.91 0.23 -11.59
N SER A 149 -5.19 -0.60 -12.33
CA SER A 149 -5.34 -0.66 -13.78
C SER A 149 -6.60 -1.45 -14.14
N LYS A 150 -7.31 -1.03 -15.17
CA LYS A 150 -8.40 -1.82 -15.75
C LYS A 150 -7.89 -3.05 -16.49
N ARG A 151 -6.62 -3.09 -16.85
CA ARG A 151 -5.96 -4.24 -17.47
C ARG A 151 -5.11 -4.96 -16.44
N LEU A 152 -5.09 -6.27 -16.50
CA LEU A 152 -4.16 -7.08 -15.72
C LEU A 152 -2.74 -6.78 -16.23
N PHE A 153 -1.82 -6.49 -15.32
CA PHE A 153 -0.42 -6.51 -15.66
C PHE A 153 -0.06 -7.98 -15.93
N LYS A 154 0.23 -8.31 -17.17
CA LYS A 154 0.81 -9.61 -17.50
C LYS A 154 2.31 -9.54 -17.21
N VAL A 155 2.76 -10.47 -16.40
CA VAL A 155 4.19 -10.76 -16.19
C VAL A 155 4.70 -11.56 -17.37
#